data_dcc2dd16a467173c4eef5df0c9e58ed9
#
_entry.id   dcc2dd16a467173c4eef5df0c9e58ed9
#
_cell.length_a   1.000
_cell.length_b   1.000
_cell.length_c   1.000
_cell.angle_alpha   90.00
_cell.angle_beta   90.00
_cell.angle_gamma   90.00
#
_symmetry.space_group_name_H-M   'P 1'
#
loop_
_entity.id
_entity.type
_entity.pdbx_description
1 polymer ?
#
loop_
_entity_poly.entity_id
_entity_poly.type
_entity_poly.pdbx_seq_one_letter_code
_entity_poly.pdbx_strand_id
1 'polypeptide(L)'
;MREENVTITSAGLQLAGVIRAPAGVRPGERRAAFLVLHGFGSNKNSQNVLAPCKVLEALGYVTLRFDMRGCGESEGEHGRVICLEQVEDTRNALTFLARHPSVAPDRIAVIGTSFGGAVAVYAAGIDERIAAVISNGGWGNGERKFRGQHATPEAWARFTAMLAEGRAQRERTGRSLMVPRYDIVPIPTRLREDLAKRAVQMFPDGTIAMFPSETAQSMFDFCAEDVVGKIAPRPLLLLHSANDSVTPTEQSVEMFKRAGQPTELHLFSGLDHFMFAEDNNRVWHVIRDWLEAYFPVTVAAHIHADA
;
A
#
# COMPACT_ATOMS: atom_id res chain seq x y z
N MET A 1 6.23 -17.16 17.48
CA MET A 1 5.54 -15.95 16.95
C MET A 1 4.20 -15.85 17.66
N ARG A 2 3.82 -14.67 18.11
CA ARG A 2 2.49 -14.41 18.67
C ARG A 2 1.67 -13.66 17.63
N GLU A 3 0.54 -14.21 17.25
CA GLU A 3 -0.43 -13.56 16.36
C GLU A 3 -1.65 -13.13 17.18
N GLU A 4 -2.14 -11.93 16.94
CA GLU A 4 -3.25 -11.32 17.66
C GLU A 4 -4.20 -10.68 16.67
N ASN A 5 -5.45 -11.16 16.64
CA ASN A 5 -6.53 -10.49 15.90
C ASN A 5 -6.92 -9.23 16.68
N VAL A 6 -7.02 -8.12 15.98
CA VAL A 6 -7.32 -6.81 16.57
C VAL A 6 -8.42 -6.10 15.81
N THR A 7 -9.10 -5.21 16.51
CA THR A 7 -10.09 -4.31 15.93
C THR A 7 -9.61 -2.87 16.08
N ILE A 8 -9.58 -2.15 14.97
CA ILE A 8 -9.08 -0.77 14.89
C ILE A 8 -10.29 0.15 14.64
N THR A 9 -10.51 1.12 15.52
CA THR A 9 -11.56 2.12 15.28
C THR A 9 -11.07 3.21 14.34
N SER A 10 -11.78 3.43 13.23
CA SER A 10 -11.50 4.49 12.26
C SER A 10 -12.79 5.15 11.79
N ALA A 11 -12.94 6.45 12.01
CA ALA A 11 -14.13 7.23 11.65
C ALA A 11 -15.46 6.58 12.09
N GLY A 12 -15.49 5.95 13.25
CA GLY A 12 -16.65 5.25 13.79
C GLY A 12 -16.86 3.83 13.29
N LEU A 13 -16.04 3.35 12.36
CA LEU A 13 -16.05 1.99 11.81
C LEU A 13 -15.04 1.10 12.54
N GLN A 14 -15.31 -0.21 12.57
CA GLN A 14 -14.40 -1.22 13.11
C GLN A 14 -13.65 -1.90 11.96
N LEU A 15 -12.32 -1.76 11.95
CA LEU A 15 -11.46 -2.36 10.95
C LEU A 15 -10.80 -3.62 11.51
N ALA A 16 -10.85 -4.71 10.75
CA ALA A 16 -10.26 -5.99 11.10
C ALA A 16 -8.76 -6.00 10.81
N GLY A 17 -7.95 -6.29 11.82
CA GLY A 17 -6.50 -6.33 11.70
C GLY A 17 -5.86 -7.53 12.38
N VAL A 18 -4.59 -7.76 12.08
CA VAL A 18 -3.76 -8.79 12.71
C VAL A 18 -2.40 -8.19 13.03
N ILE A 19 -2.05 -8.21 14.32
CA ILE A 19 -0.70 -7.90 14.78
C ILE A 19 0.11 -9.21 14.88
N ARG A 20 1.34 -9.17 14.42
CA ARG A 20 2.31 -10.23 14.67
C ARG A 20 3.59 -9.65 15.24
N ALA A 21 4.03 -10.26 16.34
CA ALA A 21 5.31 -9.94 16.97
C ALA A 21 6.31 -11.07 16.72
N PRO A 22 7.58 -10.74 16.46
CA PRO A 22 8.65 -11.73 16.32
C PRO A 22 8.77 -12.63 17.53
N ALA A 23 9.28 -13.85 17.33
CA ALA A 23 9.64 -14.73 18.44
C ALA A 23 10.74 -14.08 19.29
N GLY A 24 10.60 -14.15 20.61
CA GLY A 24 11.63 -13.67 21.54
C GLY A 24 11.53 -12.19 21.95
N VAL A 25 10.47 -11.47 21.57
CA VAL A 25 10.19 -10.16 22.16
C VAL A 25 9.87 -10.35 23.65
N ARG A 26 10.69 -9.75 24.53
CA ARG A 26 10.54 -9.86 25.98
C ARG A 26 9.42 -8.95 26.48
N PRO A 27 8.79 -9.28 27.62
CA PRO A 27 7.87 -8.34 28.27
C PRO A 27 8.56 -6.98 28.53
N GLY A 28 7.91 -5.89 28.09
CA GLY A 28 8.44 -4.53 28.17
C GLY A 28 9.43 -4.12 27.06
N GLU A 29 9.86 -5.04 26.21
CA GLU A 29 10.66 -4.71 25.04
C GLU A 29 9.78 -4.11 23.93
N ARG A 30 10.23 -2.98 23.37
CA ARG A 30 9.58 -2.32 22.24
C ARG A 30 10.42 -2.43 20.99
N ARG A 31 9.79 -2.70 19.87
CA ARG A 31 10.40 -2.88 18.55
C ARG A 31 9.89 -1.86 17.56
N ALA A 32 10.69 -1.58 16.55
CA ALA A 32 10.21 -0.91 15.36
C ALA A 32 9.10 -1.76 14.69
N ALA A 33 8.14 -1.10 14.06
CA ALA A 33 6.96 -1.76 13.52
C ALA A 33 6.62 -1.29 12.09
N PHE A 34 5.85 -2.11 11.38
CA PHE A 34 5.30 -1.79 10.07
C PHE A 34 3.78 -1.93 10.05
N LEU A 35 3.12 -0.91 9.48
CA LEU A 35 1.79 -1.07 8.88
C LEU A 35 1.97 -1.63 7.47
N VAL A 36 1.23 -2.69 7.12
CA VAL A 36 1.30 -3.35 5.81
C VAL A 36 -0.02 -3.21 5.10
N LEU A 37 -0.04 -2.45 3.99
CA LEU A 37 -1.24 -2.04 3.27
C LEU A 37 -1.47 -2.89 2.03
N HIS A 38 -2.71 -3.37 1.87
CA HIS A 38 -3.12 -4.18 0.71
C HIS A 38 -3.39 -3.34 -0.55
N GLY A 39 -3.42 -3.99 -1.72
CA GLY A 39 -3.75 -3.39 -2.99
C GLY A 39 -5.24 -3.10 -3.17
N PHE A 40 -5.61 -2.55 -4.32
CA PHE A 40 -6.96 -2.13 -4.69
C PHE A 40 -8.01 -3.22 -4.46
N GLY A 41 -8.99 -2.94 -3.59
CA GLY A 41 -10.10 -3.84 -3.27
C GLY A 41 -9.70 -5.26 -2.89
N SER A 42 -8.49 -5.43 -2.34
CA SER A 42 -7.97 -6.68 -1.79
C SER A 42 -8.22 -6.74 -0.28
N ASN A 43 -7.44 -7.51 0.46
CA ASN A 43 -7.56 -7.61 1.91
C ASN A 43 -6.22 -7.98 2.58
N LYS A 44 -6.20 -7.99 3.91
CA LYS A 44 -5.04 -8.31 4.77
C LYS A 44 -4.44 -9.69 4.57
N ASN A 45 -5.16 -10.62 3.91
CA ASN A 45 -4.72 -11.99 3.69
C ASN A 45 -4.14 -12.22 2.28
N SER A 46 -4.01 -11.16 1.47
CA SER A 46 -3.39 -11.28 0.15
C SER A 46 -1.90 -11.61 0.25
N GLN A 47 -1.37 -12.33 -0.74
CA GLN A 47 0.03 -12.74 -0.77
C GLN A 47 0.98 -11.54 -0.81
N ASN A 48 0.57 -10.43 -1.45
CA ASN A 48 1.30 -9.16 -1.44
C ASN A 48 1.34 -8.45 -0.07
N VAL A 49 0.56 -8.91 0.90
CA VAL A 49 0.58 -8.45 2.30
C VAL A 49 1.29 -9.47 3.19
N LEU A 50 0.99 -10.75 3.02
CA LEU A 50 1.56 -11.81 3.85
C LEU A 50 3.07 -11.99 3.64
N ALA A 51 3.55 -11.85 2.40
CA ALA A 51 4.96 -12.00 2.09
C ALA A 51 5.84 -10.91 2.76
N PRO A 52 5.54 -9.61 2.63
CA PRO A 52 6.29 -8.59 3.37
C PRO A 52 6.15 -8.75 4.90
N CYS A 53 4.97 -9.09 5.45
CA CYS A 53 4.86 -9.40 6.87
C CYS A 53 5.85 -10.48 7.31
N LYS A 54 5.90 -11.60 6.59
CA LYS A 54 6.80 -12.71 6.90
C LYS A 54 8.28 -12.30 6.90
N VAL A 55 8.69 -11.50 5.91
CA VAL A 55 10.08 -11.03 5.81
C VAL A 55 10.41 -10.04 6.93
N LEU A 56 9.55 -9.07 7.19
CA LEU A 56 9.73 -8.06 8.24
C LEU A 56 9.77 -8.69 9.63
N GLU A 57 8.91 -9.66 9.90
CA GLU A 57 8.91 -10.42 11.16
C GLU A 57 10.20 -11.24 11.36
N ALA A 58 10.70 -11.86 10.27
CA ALA A 58 11.98 -12.58 10.32
C ALA A 58 13.17 -11.64 10.59
N LEU A 59 13.05 -10.37 10.19
CA LEU A 59 14.02 -9.31 10.50
C LEU A 59 13.83 -8.70 11.90
N GLY A 60 12.78 -9.06 12.62
CA GLY A 60 12.56 -8.62 14.00
C GLY A 60 11.59 -7.46 14.19
N TYR A 61 10.89 -7.01 13.13
CA TYR A 61 9.86 -5.98 13.23
C TYR A 61 8.52 -6.55 13.71
N VAL A 62 7.76 -5.74 14.43
CA VAL A 62 6.33 -6.00 14.65
C VAL A 62 5.58 -5.59 13.39
N THR A 63 4.58 -6.36 12.96
CA THR A 63 3.75 -6.03 11.80
C THR A 63 2.29 -5.89 12.21
N LEU A 64 1.59 -4.91 11.60
CA LEU A 64 0.13 -4.82 11.60
C LEU A 64 -0.34 -4.80 10.15
N ARG A 65 -1.07 -5.83 9.76
CA ARG A 65 -1.84 -5.86 8.52
C ARG A 65 -3.33 -5.72 8.84
N PHE A 66 -4.07 -4.97 8.07
CA PHE A 66 -5.49 -4.75 8.30
C PHE A 66 -6.26 -4.58 6.99
N ASP A 67 -7.55 -4.83 7.04
CA ASP A 67 -8.47 -4.52 5.95
C ASP A 67 -8.88 -3.06 6.07
N MET A 68 -8.64 -2.27 5.03
CA MET A 68 -9.16 -0.90 4.94
C MET A 68 -10.70 -0.93 4.87
N ARG A 69 -11.38 0.16 5.27
CA ARG A 69 -12.85 0.23 5.26
C ARG A 69 -13.44 -0.21 3.91
N GLY A 70 -14.54 -0.95 3.96
CA GLY A 70 -15.21 -1.48 2.77
C GLY A 70 -14.51 -2.66 2.11
N CYS A 71 -13.40 -3.17 2.69
CA CYS A 71 -12.64 -4.32 2.22
C CYS A 71 -12.62 -5.45 3.25
N GLY A 72 -12.48 -6.68 2.79
CA GLY A 72 -12.29 -7.87 3.62
C GLY A 72 -13.35 -8.02 4.70
N GLU A 73 -12.91 -8.09 5.96
CA GLU A 73 -13.75 -8.25 7.16
C GLU A 73 -14.02 -6.90 7.87
N SER A 74 -13.51 -5.79 7.36
CA SER A 74 -13.74 -4.47 7.93
C SER A 74 -15.12 -3.93 7.59
N GLU A 75 -15.65 -3.13 8.52
CA GLU A 75 -16.89 -2.39 8.29
C GLU A 75 -16.76 -1.33 7.20
N GLY A 76 -17.89 -0.74 6.82
CA GLY A 76 -18.04 0.22 5.74
C GLY A 76 -18.83 -0.36 4.58
N GLU A 77 -19.18 0.49 3.63
CA GLU A 77 -19.89 0.07 2.41
C GLU A 77 -18.94 -0.79 1.55
N HIS A 78 -19.31 -2.07 1.38
CA HIS A 78 -18.46 -3.04 0.67
C HIS A 78 -18.20 -2.59 -0.77
N GLY A 79 -16.92 -2.49 -1.12
CA GLY A 79 -16.47 -2.04 -2.43
C GLY A 79 -16.32 -0.52 -2.57
N ARG A 80 -16.78 0.27 -1.60
CA ARG A 80 -16.55 1.72 -1.61
C ARG A 80 -15.15 2.03 -1.08
N VAL A 81 -14.20 2.13 -2.01
CA VAL A 81 -12.77 2.36 -1.73
C VAL A 81 -12.40 3.78 -2.18
N ILE A 82 -12.40 4.72 -1.24
CA ILE A 82 -12.08 6.14 -1.47
C ILE A 82 -10.69 6.44 -0.94
N CYS A 83 -9.78 6.92 -1.78
CA CYS A 83 -8.36 7.04 -1.46
C CYS A 83 -8.07 7.81 -0.17
N LEU A 84 -8.68 8.97 0.03
CA LEU A 84 -8.45 9.77 1.24
C LEU A 84 -9.05 9.14 2.50
N GLU A 85 -10.12 8.36 2.39
CA GLU A 85 -10.65 7.58 3.51
C GLU A 85 -9.70 6.43 3.88
N GLN A 86 -9.04 5.82 2.90
CA GLN A 86 -8.01 4.80 3.14
C GLN A 86 -6.75 5.40 3.77
N VAL A 87 -6.40 6.64 3.43
CA VAL A 87 -5.35 7.41 4.11
C VAL A 87 -5.72 7.66 5.57
N GLU A 88 -6.98 8.03 5.85
CA GLU A 88 -7.49 8.20 7.22
C GLU A 88 -7.42 6.88 8.01
N ASP A 89 -7.82 5.76 7.43
CA ASP A 89 -7.72 4.44 8.05
C ASP A 89 -6.27 4.10 8.41
N THR A 90 -5.33 4.38 7.50
CA THR A 90 -3.89 4.17 7.72
C THR A 90 -3.39 4.99 8.92
N ARG A 91 -3.79 6.26 9.04
CA ARG A 91 -3.42 7.13 10.17
C ARG A 91 -4.05 6.68 11.49
N ASN A 92 -5.27 6.17 11.47
CA ASN A 92 -5.93 5.61 12.65
C ASN A 92 -5.30 4.27 13.06
N ALA A 93 -4.91 3.44 12.10
CA ALA A 93 -4.15 2.20 12.35
C ALA A 93 -2.75 2.52 12.92
N LEU A 94 -2.09 3.57 12.46
CA LEU A 94 -0.85 4.07 13.04
C LEU A 94 -1.04 4.45 14.52
N THR A 95 -2.10 5.21 14.82
CA THR A 95 -2.43 5.60 16.20
C THR A 95 -2.72 4.39 17.10
N PHE A 96 -3.41 3.39 16.56
CA PHE A 96 -3.67 2.13 17.26
C PHE A 96 -2.36 1.36 17.54
N LEU A 97 -1.53 1.18 16.50
CA LEU A 97 -0.26 0.43 16.61
C LEU A 97 0.73 1.11 17.57
N ALA A 98 0.79 2.44 17.61
CA ALA A 98 1.64 3.19 18.51
C ALA A 98 1.34 2.95 20.01
N ARG A 99 0.14 2.47 20.34
CA ARG A 99 -0.26 2.12 21.71
C ARG A 99 0.04 0.67 22.09
N HIS A 100 0.44 -0.16 21.12
CA HIS A 100 0.73 -1.56 21.38
C HIS A 100 1.99 -1.71 22.25
N PRO A 101 1.97 -2.54 23.33
CA PRO A 101 3.05 -2.60 24.31
C PRO A 101 4.41 -3.05 23.75
N SER A 102 4.41 -3.79 22.64
CA SER A 102 5.63 -4.27 21.98
C SER A 102 6.16 -3.31 20.90
N VAL A 103 5.54 -2.13 20.70
CA VAL A 103 5.89 -1.19 19.61
C VAL A 103 6.54 0.07 20.18
N ALA A 104 7.63 0.50 19.58
CA ALA A 104 8.22 1.82 19.78
C ALA A 104 7.39 2.84 19.00
N PRO A 105 6.66 3.77 19.65
CA PRO A 105 5.64 4.61 19.01
C PRO A 105 6.21 5.62 18.02
N ASP A 106 7.49 5.97 18.15
CA ASP A 106 8.27 6.83 17.27
C ASP A 106 8.97 6.08 16.13
N ARG A 107 8.81 4.76 16.07
CA ARG A 107 9.46 3.88 15.11
C ARG A 107 8.45 3.00 14.36
N ILE A 108 7.50 3.63 13.72
CA ILE A 108 6.48 2.94 12.90
C ILE A 108 6.64 3.37 11.45
N ALA A 109 6.88 2.41 10.58
CA ALA A 109 6.95 2.60 9.14
C ALA A 109 5.69 2.07 8.45
N VAL A 110 5.49 2.45 7.21
CA VAL A 110 4.40 1.95 6.36
C VAL A 110 4.97 1.32 5.10
N ILE A 111 4.49 0.13 4.76
CA ILE A 111 4.78 -0.53 3.49
C ILE A 111 3.46 -0.85 2.80
N GLY A 112 3.36 -0.55 1.49
CA GLY A 112 2.17 -0.85 0.73
C GLY A 112 2.47 -1.30 -0.69
N THR A 113 1.53 -2.05 -1.28
CA THR A 113 1.62 -2.51 -2.67
C THR A 113 0.52 -1.89 -3.51
N SER A 114 0.86 -1.44 -4.73
CA SER A 114 -0.09 -0.88 -5.69
C SER A 114 -0.89 0.29 -5.08
N PHE A 115 -2.19 0.13 -4.93
CA PHE A 115 -3.07 1.06 -4.22
C PHE A 115 -2.53 1.39 -2.82
N GLY A 116 -2.18 0.37 -2.02
CA GLY A 116 -1.59 0.56 -0.70
C GLY A 116 -0.25 1.29 -0.74
N GLY A 117 0.52 1.15 -1.82
CA GLY A 117 1.76 1.90 -2.03
C GLY A 117 1.54 3.40 -2.22
N ALA A 118 0.51 3.77 -3.00
CA ALA A 118 0.10 5.17 -3.17
C ALA A 118 -0.44 5.78 -1.86
N VAL A 119 -1.30 5.02 -1.14
CA VAL A 119 -1.82 5.41 0.17
C VAL A 119 -0.69 5.59 1.19
N ALA A 120 0.31 4.69 1.21
CA ALA A 120 1.47 4.79 2.10
C ALA A 120 2.26 6.09 1.90
N VAL A 121 2.55 6.44 0.65
CA VAL A 121 3.24 7.70 0.31
C VAL A 121 2.42 8.91 0.73
N TYR A 122 1.12 8.92 0.41
CA TYR A 122 0.26 10.05 0.76
C TYR A 122 0.13 10.22 2.28
N ALA A 123 -0.13 9.12 3.00
CA ALA A 123 -0.24 9.13 4.47
C ALA A 123 1.04 9.68 5.12
N ALA A 124 2.21 9.25 4.66
CA ALA A 124 3.48 9.72 5.17
C ALA A 124 3.75 11.20 4.84
N GLY A 125 3.31 11.67 3.68
CA GLY A 125 3.42 13.09 3.29
C GLY A 125 2.61 14.04 4.15
N ILE A 126 1.57 13.53 4.87
CA ILE A 126 0.69 14.34 5.72
C ILE A 126 0.73 13.95 7.21
N ASP A 127 1.45 12.89 7.58
CA ASP A 127 1.56 12.44 8.98
C ASP A 127 3.02 12.13 9.32
N GLU A 128 3.66 13.03 10.05
CA GLU A 128 5.08 12.96 10.40
C GLU A 128 5.43 11.82 11.38
N ARG A 129 4.44 11.19 12.00
CA ARG A 129 4.64 10.02 12.88
C ARG A 129 5.05 8.77 12.11
N ILE A 130 4.83 8.73 10.78
CA ILE A 130 5.31 7.65 9.93
C ILE A 130 6.81 7.86 9.72
N ALA A 131 7.63 7.02 10.34
CA ALA A 131 9.08 7.19 10.43
C ALA A 131 9.84 6.75 9.16
N ALA A 132 9.25 5.87 8.34
CA ALA A 132 9.83 5.40 7.08
C ALA A 132 8.74 4.85 6.14
N VAL A 133 8.98 4.83 4.84
CA VAL A 133 7.99 4.41 3.84
C VAL A 133 8.60 3.49 2.79
N ILE A 134 7.87 2.41 2.46
CA ILE A 134 8.18 1.56 1.31
C ILE A 134 6.94 1.49 0.42
N SER A 135 7.04 1.95 -0.82
CA SER A 135 5.98 1.88 -1.82
C SER A 135 6.38 0.93 -2.94
N ASN A 136 5.63 -0.16 -3.12
CA ASN A 136 5.82 -1.14 -4.19
C ASN A 136 4.75 -0.96 -5.26
N GLY A 137 5.12 -0.52 -6.47
CA GLY A 137 4.19 -0.35 -7.60
C GLY A 137 3.07 0.66 -7.36
N GLY A 138 3.25 1.61 -6.43
CA GLY A 138 2.30 2.68 -6.15
C GLY A 138 2.29 3.73 -7.27
N TRP A 139 1.28 4.62 -7.26
CA TRP A 139 1.21 5.72 -8.22
C TRP A 139 1.28 7.08 -7.54
N GLY A 140 1.84 8.04 -8.26
CA GLY A 140 1.97 9.42 -7.82
C GLY A 140 0.82 10.32 -8.29
N ASN A 141 0.30 10.09 -9.52
CA ASN A 141 -0.75 10.89 -10.13
C ASN A 141 -1.80 10.00 -10.78
N GLY A 142 -3.06 10.09 -10.32
CA GLY A 142 -4.16 9.24 -10.75
C GLY A 142 -4.51 9.43 -12.22
N GLU A 143 -4.61 10.66 -12.72
CA GLU A 143 -4.92 10.90 -14.12
C GLU A 143 -3.85 10.30 -15.04
N ARG A 144 -2.56 10.56 -14.77
CA ARG A 144 -1.45 9.98 -15.54
C ARG A 144 -1.45 8.45 -15.49
N LYS A 145 -1.73 7.87 -14.30
CA LYS A 145 -1.89 6.42 -14.14
C LYS A 145 -2.96 5.86 -15.07
N PHE A 146 -4.16 6.43 -15.04
CA PHE A 146 -5.27 5.91 -15.84
C PHE A 146 -5.10 6.17 -17.35
N ARG A 147 -4.45 7.27 -17.73
CA ARG A 147 -4.05 7.48 -19.15
C ARG A 147 -3.11 6.39 -19.64
N GLY A 148 -2.15 5.96 -18.82
CA GLY A 148 -1.26 4.85 -19.15
C GLY A 148 -1.96 3.49 -19.17
N GLN A 149 -2.91 3.26 -18.28
CA GLN A 149 -3.68 2.00 -18.21
C GLN A 149 -4.74 1.87 -19.32
N HIS A 150 -5.34 2.98 -19.75
CA HIS A 150 -6.32 3.06 -20.83
C HIS A 150 -5.71 3.77 -22.04
N ALA A 151 -4.59 3.21 -22.54
CA ALA A 151 -3.68 3.90 -23.46
C ALA A 151 -4.23 4.13 -24.87
N THR A 152 -5.28 3.39 -25.32
CA THR A 152 -5.89 3.68 -26.62
C THR A 152 -6.98 4.75 -26.51
N PRO A 153 -7.22 5.55 -27.58
CA PRO A 153 -8.28 6.56 -27.57
C PRO A 153 -9.65 6.00 -27.16
N GLU A 154 -9.98 4.79 -27.62
CA GLU A 154 -11.25 4.12 -27.34
C GLU A 154 -11.34 3.66 -25.87
N ALA A 155 -10.24 3.12 -25.30
CA ALA A 155 -10.18 2.72 -23.89
C ALA A 155 -10.29 3.95 -22.98
N TRP A 156 -9.57 5.02 -23.31
CA TRP A 156 -9.65 6.28 -22.58
C TRP A 156 -11.05 6.90 -22.64
N ALA A 157 -11.67 6.92 -23.83
CA ALA A 157 -13.03 7.43 -23.99
C ALA A 157 -14.05 6.63 -23.17
N ARG A 158 -13.94 5.29 -23.14
CA ARG A 158 -14.80 4.44 -22.31
C ARG A 158 -14.60 4.73 -20.82
N PHE A 159 -13.34 4.85 -20.35
CA PHE A 159 -13.05 5.12 -18.97
C PHE A 159 -13.61 6.49 -18.53
N THR A 160 -13.37 7.55 -19.31
CA THR A 160 -13.86 8.89 -18.97
C THR A 160 -15.40 9.00 -19.08
N ALA A 161 -16.02 8.29 -20.03
CA ALA A 161 -17.47 8.19 -20.13
C ALA A 161 -18.07 7.49 -18.90
N MET A 162 -17.44 6.43 -18.40
CA MET A 162 -17.86 5.75 -17.18
C MET A 162 -17.81 6.69 -15.97
N LEU A 163 -16.77 7.51 -15.81
CA LEU A 163 -16.69 8.50 -14.74
C LEU A 163 -17.81 9.56 -14.86
N ALA A 164 -18.08 10.04 -16.09
CA ALA A 164 -19.13 11.03 -16.34
C ALA A 164 -20.53 10.46 -16.06
N GLU A 165 -20.83 9.26 -16.55
CA GLU A 165 -22.11 8.56 -16.28
C GLU A 165 -22.30 8.29 -14.79
N GLY A 166 -21.24 7.88 -14.09
CA GLY A 166 -21.28 7.65 -12.64
C GLY A 166 -21.70 8.91 -11.89
N ARG A 167 -21.10 10.05 -12.20
CA ARG A 167 -21.49 11.36 -11.60
C ARG A 167 -22.94 11.70 -11.91
N ALA A 168 -23.32 11.64 -13.21
CA ALA A 168 -24.68 11.97 -13.65
C ALA A 168 -25.74 11.05 -13.01
N GLN A 169 -25.46 9.74 -12.88
CA GLN A 169 -26.35 8.81 -12.20
C GLN A 169 -26.51 9.16 -10.72
N ARG A 170 -25.38 9.43 -10.03
CA ARG A 170 -25.38 9.80 -8.61
C ARG A 170 -26.19 11.07 -8.35
N GLU A 171 -25.99 12.10 -9.17
CA GLU A 171 -26.74 13.37 -9.10
C GLU A 171 -28.24 13.15 -9.32
N ARG A 172 -28.62 12.37 -10.33
CA ARG A 172 -30.01 12.12 -10.70
C ARG A 172 -30.77 11.22 -9.72
N THR A 173 -30.09 10.22 -9.16
CA THR A 173 -30.78 9.12 -8.44
C THR A 173 -30.34 8.94 -6.97
N GLY A 174 -29.25 9.57 -6.56
CA GLY A 174 -28.60 9.32 -5.28
C GLY A 174 -27.89 7.96 -5.19
N ARG A 175 -27.89 7.17 -6.27
CA ARG A 175 -27.30 5.82 -6.30
C ARG A 175 -26.04 5.77 -7.15
N SER A 176 -25.06 5.00 -6.71
CA SER A 176 -23.80 4.80 -7.45
C SER A 176 -24.00 3.91 -8.67
N LEU A 177 -23.27 4.22 -9.74
CA LEU A 177 -23.05 3.31 -10.85
C LEU A 177 -22.05 2.24 -10.39
N MET A 178 -22.43 0.96 -10.44
CA MET A 178 -21.53 -0.15 -10.11
C MET A 178 -20.76 -0.57 -11.35
N VAL A 179 -19.43 -0.63 -11.23
CA VAL A 179 -18.52 -0.93 -12.34
C VAL A 179 -17.60 -2.09 -12.02
N PRO A 180 -17.29 -2.97 -12.99
CA PRO A 180 -16.36 -4.08 -12.80
C PRO A 180 -14.94 -3.58 -12.46
N ARG A 181 -14.22 -4.35 -11.64
CA ARG A 181 -12.82 -4.10 -11.28
C ARG A 181 -11.94 -3.79 -12.50
N TYR A 182 -12.06 -4.61 -13.54
CA TYR A 182 -11.18 -4.53 -14.71
C TYR A 182 -11.50 -3.36 -15.65
N ASP A 183 -12.66 -2.73 -15.51
CA ASP A 183 -12.99 -1.48 -16.20
C ASP A 183 -12.32 -0.28 -15.52
N ILE A 184 -11.98 -0.41 -14.23
CA ILE A 184 -11.23 0.59 -13.48
C ILE A 184 -9.72 0.34 -13.62
N VAL A 185 -9.27 -0.87 -13.25
CA VAL A 185 -7.86 -1.27 -13.28
C VAL A 185 -7.71 -2.49 -14.17
N PRO A 186 -7.45 -2.31 -15.46
CA PRO A 186 -7.25 -3.41 -16.38
C PRO A 186 -5.97 -4.19 -16.01
N ILE A 187 -6.11 -5.51 -15.91
CA ILE A 187 -4.97 -6.42 -15.69
C ILE A 187 -4.87 -7.31 -16.93
N PRO A 188 -3.74 -7.28 -17.66
CA PRO A 188 -3.58 -8.05 -18.88
C PRO A 188 -3.85 -9.54 -18.67
N THR A 189 -4.56 -10.17 -19.60
CA THR A 189 -4.88 -11.60 -19.54
C THR A 189 -3.62 -12.46 -19.41
N ARG A 190 -2.56 -12.11 -20.16
CA ARG A 190 -1.28 -12.80 -20.08
C ARG A 190 -0.72 -12.80 -18.64
N LEU A 191 -0.72 -11.66 -17.96
CA LEU A 191 -0.24 -11.60 -16.58
C LEU A 191 -1.07 -12.50 -15.65
N ARG A 192 -2.41 -12.46 -15.79
CA ARG A 192 -3.31 -13.32 -14.99
C ARG A 192 -3.03 -14.82 -15.22
N GLU A 193 -2.82 -15.23 -16.47
CA GLU A 193 -2.50 -16.60 -16.82
C GLU A 193 -1.12 -17.03 -16.31
N ASP A 194 -0.12 -16.17 -16.41
CA ASP A 194 1.24 -16.47 -15.96
C ASP A 194 1.29 -16.60 -14.43
N LEU A 195 0.59 -15.77 -13.68
CA LEU A 195 0.48 -15.90 -12.22
C LEU A 195 -0.28 -17.17 -11.82
N ALA A 196 -1.35 -17.51 -12.52
CA ALA A 196 -2.11 -18.74 -12.28
C ALA A 196 -1.26 -20.00 -12.51
N LYS A 197 -0.46 -20.05 -13.59
CA LYS A 197 0.50 -21.15 -13.86
C LYS A 197 1.53 -21.31 -12.75
N ARG A 198 1.90 -20.23 -12.09
CA ARG A 198 2.87 -20.20 -10.99
C ARG A 198 2.23 -20.41 -9.63
N ALA A 199 0.93 -20.75 -9.59
CA ALA A 199 0.11 -20.88 -8.36
C ALA A 199 0.15 -19.63 -7.45
N VAL A 200 0.38 -18.45 -8.03
CA VAL A 200 0.29 -17.18 -7.32
C VAL A 200 -1.18 -16.77 -7.23
N GLN A 201 -1.73 -16.79 -6.02
CA GLN A 201 -3.08 -16.31 -5.77
C GLN A 201 -3.08 -14.78 -5.80
N MET A 202 -3.38 -14.22 -6.97
CA MET A 202 -3.41 -12.78 -7.21
C MET A 202 -4.46 -12.08 -6.33
N PHE A 203 -5.61 -12.71 -6.19
CA PHE A 203 -6.72 -12.22 -5.39
C PHE A 203 -7.16 -13.27 -4.37
N PRO A 204 -7.06 -12.99 -3.06
CA PRO A 204 -7.61 -13.86 -2.03
C PRO A 204 -9.14 -13.85 -2.03
N ASP A 205 -9.73 -14.80 -1.31
CA ASP A 205 -11.16 -14.80 -1.06
C ASP A 205 -11.59 -13.47 -0.42
N GLY A 206 -12.78 -13.00 -0.77
CA GLY A 206 -13.27 -11.68 -0.35
C GLY A 206 -12.72 -10.49 -1.13
N THR A 207 -11.96 -10.73 -2.21
CA THR A 207 -11.55 -9.66 -3.13
C THR A 207 -12.76 -9.09 -3.87
N ILE A 208 -12.86 -7.76 -3.91
CA ILE A 208 -14.01 -7.05 -4.46
C ILE A 208 -13.98 -7.11 -5.99
N ALA A 209 -15.09 -7.49 -6.62
CA ALA A 209 -15.24 -7.60 -8.07
C ALA A 209 -15.92 -6.38 -8.69
N MET A 210 -16.83 -5.73 -7.95
CA MET A 210 -17.63 -4.58 -8.41
C MET A 210 -17.44 -3.40 -7.47
N PHE A 211 -17.32 -2.21 -8.02
CA PHE A 211 -17.09 -0.98 -7.26
C PHE A 211 -18.07 0.11 -7.65
N PRO A 212 -18.47 0.99 -6.74
CA PRO A 212 -19.11 2.24 -7.14
C PRO A 212 -18.14 3.10 -7.96
N SER A 213 -18.65 3.77 -8.98
CA SER A 213 -17.84 4.62 -9.89
C SER A 213 -17.08 5.73 -9.17
N GLU A 214 -17.54 6.15 -7.99
CA GLU A 214 -16.87 7.11 -7.12
C GLU A 214 -15.49 6.59 -6.64
N THR A 215 -15.33 5.28 -6.56
CA THR A 215 -14.02 4.66 -6.30
C THR A 215 -13.04 4.96 -7.43
N ALA A 216 -13.46 4.79 -8.69
CA ALA A 216 -12.65 5.12 -9.85
C ALA A 216 -12.35 6.63 -9.92
N GLN A 217 -13.35 7.48 -9.65
CA GLN A 217 -13.17 8.92 -9.58
C GLN A 217 -12.16 9.31 -8.49
N SER A 218 -12.30 8.75 -7.29
CA SER A 218 -11.38 9.00 -6.19
C SER A 218 -9.93 8.61 -6.53
N MET A 219 -9.72 7.49 -7.21
CA MET A 219 -8.40 7.09 -7.67
C MET A 219 -7.86 7.99 -8.78
N PHE A 220 -8.73 8.49 -9.67
CA PHE A 220 -8.38 9.43 -10.72
C PHE A 220 -7.91 10.78 -10.17
N ASP A 221 -8.58 11.28 -9.14
CA ASP A 221 -8.28 12.57 -8.50
C ASP A 221 -7.12 12.47 -7.49
N PHE A 222 -6.68 11.27 -7.12
CA PHE A 222 -5.67 11.07 -6.08
C PHE A 222 -4.26 11.36 -6.59
N CYS A 223 -3.53 12.23 -5.88
CA CYS A 223 -2.20 12.67 -6.26
C CYS A 223 -1.21 12.60 -5.07
N ALA A 224 -0.50 11.47 -4.93
CA ALA A 224 0.53 11.31 -3.91
C ALA A 224 1.78 12.19 -4.19
N GLU A 225 1.97 12.62 -5.43
CA GLU A 225 3.05 13.54 -5.82
C GLU A 225 2.94 14.91 -5.17
N ASP A 226 1.73 15.34 -4.78
CA ASP A 226 1.51 16.65 -4.15
C ASP A 226 2.10 16.72 -2.74
N VAL A 227 2.33 15.56 -2.13
CA VAL A 227 2.79 15.46 -0.74
C VAL A 227 4.10 14.69 -0.56
N VAL A 228 4.59 13.99 -1.59
CA VAL A 228 5.79 13.13 -1.49
C VAL A 228 7.03 13.90 -1.03
N GLY A 229 7.20 15.15 -1.44
CA GLY A 229 8.31 16.01 -1.01
C GLY A 229 8.31 16.34 0.50
N LYS A 230 7.15 16.21 1.18
CA LYS A 230 7.01 16.45 2.62
C LYS A 230 7.45 15.26 3.47
N ILE A 231 7.79 14.12 2.84
CA ILE A 231 8.29 12.95 3.57
C ILE A 231 9.69 13.23 4.11
N ALA A 232 10.54 13.90 3.33
CA ALA A 232 11.89 14.24 3.79
C ALA A 232 11.88 15.03 5.11
N PRO A 233 12.84 14.81 6.01
CA PRO A 233 14.04 13.96 5.86
C PRO A 233 13.83 12.47 6.23
N ARG A 234 12.59 12.00 6.34
CA ARG A 234 12.28 10.60 6.62
C ARG A 234 12.53 9.75 5.37
N PRO A 235 13.08 8.52 5.50
CA PRO A 235 13.48 7.71 4.37
C PRO A 235 12.27 7.16 3.59
N LEU A 236 12.38 7.19 2.25
CA LEU A 236 11.42 6.65 1.31
C LEU A 236 12.10 5.67 0.36
N LEU A 237 11.54 4.47 0.23
CA LEU A 237 11.93 3.48 -0.76
C LEU A 237 10.81 3.29 -1.78
N LEU A 238 11.10 3.56 -3.04
CA LEU A 238 10.23 3.29 -4.18
C LEU A 238 10.70 2.05 -4.91
N LEU A 239 9.87 1.02 -4.98
CA LEU A 239 10.11 -0.22 -5.71
C LEU A 239 9.12 -0.30 -6.87
N HIS A 240 9.59 -0.59 -8.08
CA HIS A 240 8.70 -0.74 -9.23
C HIS A 240 9.25 -1.78 -10.21
N SER A 241 8.36 -2.46 -10.91
CA SER A 241 8.75 -3.23 -12.08
C SER A 241 9.24 -2.28 -13.18
N ALA A 242 10.34 -2.61 -13.85
CA ALA A 242 10.86 -1.81 -14.96
C ALA A 242 9.90 -1.80 -16.16
N ASN A 243 8.96 -2.75 -16.24
CA ASN A 243 7.95 -2.85 -17.28
C ASN A 243 6.63 -3.35 -16.66
N ASP A 244 6.08 -2.54 -15.75
CA ASP A 244 4.84 -2.85 -15.03
C ASP A 244 3.64 -2.76 -15.99
N SER A 245 2.96 -3.89 -16.16
CA SER A 245 1.82 -4.00 -17.08
C SER A 245 0.49 -3.51 -16.48
N VAL A 246 0.47 -3.12 -15.20
CA VAL A 246 -0.72 -2.66 -14.47
C VAL A 246 -0.59 -1.19 -14.07
N THR A 247 0.49 -0.81 -13.38
CA THR A 247 0.74 0.58 -12.98
C THR A 247 1.97 1.09 -13.73
N PRO A 248 1.84 2.10 -14.61
CA PRO A 248 2.99 2.57 -15.40
C PRO A 248 4.19 2.94 -14.52
N THR A 249 5.38 2.47 -14.89
CA THR A 249 6.64 2.65 -14.13
C THR A 249 6.98 4.12 -13.88
N GLU A 250 6.58 5.00 -14.79
CA GLU A 250 6.74 6.45 -14.70
C GLU A 250 6.15 7.03 -13.41
N GLN A 251 5.17 6.36 -12.80
CA GLN A 251 4.55 6.81 -11.56
C GLN A 251 5.58 6.91 -10.43
N SER A 252 6.42 5.90 -10.24
CA SER A 252 7.48 5.93 -9.24
C SER A 252 8.65 6.83 -9.66
N VAL A 253 8.96 6.93 -10.95
CA VAL A 253 10.00 7.83 -11.46
C VAL A 253 9.63 9.29 -11.18
N GLU A 254 8.38 9.68 -11.41
CA GLU A 254 7.92 11.05 -11.16
C GLU A 254 7.81 11.36 -9.65
N MET A 255 7.40 10.39 -8.83
CA MET A 255 7.45 10.54 -7.36
C MET A 255 8.90 10.73 -6.88
N PHE A 256 9.86 9.95 -7.40
CA PHE A 256 11.29 10.08 -7.06
C PHE A 256 11.84 11.47 -7.38
N LYS A 257 11.49 12.04 -8.54
CA LYS A 257 11.93 13.39 -8.94
C LYS A 257 11.43 14.49 -8.02
N ARG A 258 10.28 14.29 -7.36
CA ARG A 258 9.61 15.26 -6.47
C ARG A 258 9.90 15.02 -5.00
N ALA A 259 10.36 13.82 -4.65
CA ALA A 259 10.71 13.47 -3.28
C ALA A 259 12.00 14.20 -2.84
N GLY A 260 12.06 14.54 -1.55
CA GLY A 260 13.31 14.96 -0.91
C GLY A 260 14.15 13.76 -0.47
N GLN A 261 15.36 14.03 0.04
CA GLN A 261 16.26 12.97 0.48
C GLN A 261 16.11 12.66 1.99
N PRO A 262 16.37 11.41 2.41
CA PRO A 262 16.82 10.27 1.60
C PRO A 262 15.67 9.55 0.90
N THR A 263 15.76 9.40 -0.42
CA THR A 263 14.81 8.61 -1.22
C THR A 263 15.59 7.74 -2.21
N GLU A 264 15.21 6.46 -2.28
CA GLU A 264 15.74 5.52 -3.26
C GLU A 264 14.65 5.03 -4.21
N LEU A 265 15.01 4.78 -5.47
CA LEU A 265 14.17 4.17 -6.48
C LEU A 265 14.88 2.96 -7.07
N HIS A 266 14.24 1.79 -6.98
CA HIS A 266 14.73 0.56 -7.61
C HIS A 266 13.73 0.04 -8.65
N LEU A 267 14.23 -0.14 -9.88
CA LEU A 267 13.47 -0.69 -10.99
C LEU A 267 13.91 -2.14 -11.26
N PHE A 268 12.99 -3.08 -11.19
CA PHE A 268 13.26 -4.51 -11.34
C PHE A 268 12.88 -5.01 -12.73
N SER A 269 13.85 -5.42 -13.52
CA SER A 269 13.61 -6.10 -14.79
C SER A 269 13.23 -7.58 -14.56
N GLY A 270 12.34 -8.11 -15.41
CA GLY A 270 11.92 -9.51 -15.35
C GLY A 270 10.88 -9.85 -14.28
N LEU A 271 10.34 -8.83 -13.62
CA LEU A 271 9.17 -8.91 -12.74
C LEU A 271 8.03 -8.09 -13.33
N ASP A 272 6.80 -8.31 -12.86
CA ASP A 272 5.65 -7.50 -13.17
C ASP A 272 5.02 -6.95 -11.89
N HIS A 273 3.83 -6.41 -11.93
CA HIS A 273 3.15 -5.65 -10.88
C HIS A 273 3.10 -6.33 -9.49
N PHE A 274 2.99 -7.64 -9.43
CA PHE A 274 2.78 -8.37 -8.17
C PHE A 274 4.11 -8.85 -7.54
N MET A 275 5.13 -8.00 -7.53
CA MET A 275 6.50 -8.34 -7.13
C MET A 275 6.62 -9.00 -5.75
N PHE A 276 5.79 -8.62 -4.77
CA PHE A 276 5.80 -9.22 -3.43
C PHE A 276 5.19 -10.62 -3.39
N ALA A 277 4.28 -10.94 -4.30
CA ALA A 277 3.70 -12.27 -4.40
C ALA A 277 4.57 -13.21 -5.24
N GLU A 278 5.56 -12.68 -5.96
CA GLU A 278 6.48 -13.47 -6.74
C GLU A 278 7.64 -13.95 -5.87
N ASP A 279 8.07 -15.19 -6.05
CA ASP A 279 9.24 -15.75 -5.36
C ASP A 279 10.53 -15.18 -5.97
N ASN A 280 10.88 -13.97 -5.54
CA ASN A 280 12.03 -13.24 -6.05
C ASN A 280 12.86 -12.59 -4.93
N ASN A 281 14.00 -13.20 -4.64
CA ASN A 281 14.89 -12.74 -3.58
C ASN A 281 15.50 -11.35 -3.84
N ARG A 282 15.56 -10.87 -5.09
CA ARG A 282 16.17 -9.55 -5.41
C ARG A 282 15.44 -8.40 -4.75
N VAL A 283 14.10 -8.44 -4.73
CA VAL A 283 13.28 -7.43 -4.07
C VAL A 283 13.56 -7.41 -2.57
N TRP A 284 13.64 -8.61 -1.96
CA TRP A 284 13.89 -8.74 -0.53
C TRP A 284 15.31 -8.35 -0.12
N HIS A 285 16.32 -8.56 -0.97
CA HIS A 285 17.68 -8.06 -0.73
C HIS A 285 17.69 -6.53 -0.67
N VAL A 286 17.10 -5.85 -1.64
CA VAL A 286 17.01 -4.38 -1.64
C VAL A 286 16.29 -3.87 -0.39
N ILE A 287 15.17 -4.48 0.01
CA ILE A 287 14.44 -4.06 1.22
C ILE A 287 15.31 -4.26 2.46
N ARG A 288 16.03 -5.39 2.61
CA ARG A 288 16.89 -5.64 3.78
C ARG A 288 18.02 -4.62 3.87
N ASP A 289 18.74 -4.41 2.77
CA ASP A 289 19.85 -3.47 2.72
C ASP A 289 19.39 -2.04 3.07
N TRP A 290 18.25 -1.63 2.52
CA TRP A 290 17.66 -0.34 2.81
C TRP A 290 17.20 -0.19 4.26
N LEU A 291 16.57 -1.24 4.83
CA LEU A 291 16.15 -1.25 6.24
C LEU A 291 17.35 -1.16 7.19
N GLU A 292 18.44 -1.86 6.87
CA GLU A 292 19.67 -1.80 7.64
C GLU A 292 20.28 -0.39 7.63
N ALA A 293 20.26 0.27 6.49
CA ALA A 293 20.80 1.61 6.32
C ALA A 293 19.95 2.72 6.96
N TYR A 294 18.62 2.65 6.83
CA TYR A 294 17.74 3.78 7.13
C TYR A 294 16.72 3.53 8.25
N PHE A 295 16.35 2.29 8.48
CA PHE A 295 15.32 1.96 9.47
C PHE A 295 15.61 0.63 10.20
N PRO A 296 16.78 0.47 10.84
CA PRO A 296 17.15 -0.78 11.53
C PRO A 296 16.18 -1.10 12.68
N VAL A 297 16.03 -2.38 13.02
CA VAL A 297 15.12 -2.86 14.11
C VAL A 297 15.47 -2.23 15.45
N THR A 298 16.78 -2.17 15.75
CA THR A 298 17.32 -1.55 16.97
C THR A 298 18.24 -0.41 16.58
N VAL A 299 18.08 0.74 17.21
CA VAL A 299 19.11 1.78 17.12
C VAL A 299 20.33 1.27 17.87
N ALA A 300 21.46 1.11 17.19
CA ALA A 300 22.73 0.90 17.88
C ALA A 300 22.90 2.04 18.90
N ALA A 301 23.08 1.72 20.16
CA ALA A 301 23.46 2.73 21.14
C ALA A 301 24.72 3.38 20.59
N HIS A 302 24.68 4.67 20.22
CA HIS A 302 25.88 5.42 19.97
C HIS A 302 26.69 5.39 21.26
N ILE A 303 27.72 4.56 21.29
CA ILE A 303 28.77 4.69 22.26
C ILE A 303 29.45 6.00 21.92
N HIS A 304 29.07 7.08 22.61
CA HIS A 304 29.91 8.25 22.66
C HIS A 304 31.26 7.78 23.27
N ALA A 305 32.21 7.50 22.40
CA ALA A 305 33.60 7.46 22.79
C ALA A 305 34.01 8.93 22.99
N ASP A 306 33.76 9.43 24.20
CA ASP A 306 34.48 10.59 24.67
C ASP A 306 35.93 10.18 24.84
N ALA A 307 36.79 10.69 23.96
CA ALA A 307 38.25 10.70 24.11
C ALA A 307 38.75 12.08 23.72
#